data_89f2d1f15ab78eecc7fa03bf284c6149
#
_entry.id   89f2d1f15ab78eecc7fa03bf284c6149
#
_cell.length_a   1.000
_cell.length_b   1.000
_cell.length_c   1.000
_cell.angle_alpha   90.00
_cell.angle_beta   90.00
_cell.angle_gamma   90.00
#
_symmetry.space_group_name_H-M   'P 1'
#
loop_
_entity.id
_entity.type
_entity.pdbx_description
1 polymer ?
#
loop_
_entity_poly.entity_id
_entity_poly.type
_entity_poly.pdbx_seq_one_letter_code
_entity_poly.pdbx_strand_id
1 'polypeptide(L)'
;MTDRTITQRLRALAASDPDFPAVRLLFADGPTVLISYQDLLRGATAYAHSLAQAGVCPGDVVILILQHSAALVYAFFGAILAGAIPSIMPFLTEKLSPEAYRRSLASLFEITTPGAVITYRAFLPEVQQAIPAQGNCCKLLLDDQVDLTHLPDEQVLQAGAHRGVTEIALLQHSSGTTGLQKGVALSHQAIFNQLEAYAQALQLSAADVVVSWL
;
A
#
# COMPACT_ATOMS: atom_id res chain seq x y z
N MET A 1 -17.93 -13.36 -9.14
CA MET A 1 -17.44 -12.06 -8.60
C MET A 1 -15.95 -11.80 -8.89
N THR A 2 -15.29 -12.66 -9.64
CA THR A 2 -13.84 -12.78 -9.77
C THR A 2 -13.18 -11.99 -10.89
N ASP A 3 -13.91 -11.22 -11.67
CA ASP A 3 -13.37 -10.57 -12.87
C ASP A 3 -13.07 -9.07 -12.67
N ARG A 4 -12.88 -8.64 -11.41
CA ARG A 4 -12.60 -7.23 -11.10
C ARG A 4 -11.28 -7.07 -10.35
N THR A 5 -10.54 -6.02 -10.69
CA THR A 5 -9.36 -5.61 -9.93
C THR A 5 -9.76 -4.84 -8.66
N ILE A 6 -8.82 -4.68 -7.73
CA ILE A 6 -9.02 -3.87 -6.51
C ILE A 6 -9.39 -2.42 -6.90
N THR A 7 -8.72 -1.86 -7.92
CA THR A 7 -9.03 -0.53 -8.47
C THR A 7 -10.49 -0.41 -8.89
N GLN A 8 -10.96 -1.36 -9.71
CA GLN A 8 -12.35 -1.36 -10.19
C GLN A 8 -13.36 -1.53 -9.04
N ARG A 9 -13.02 -2.36 -8.04
CA ARG A 9 -13.87 -2.56 -6.87
C ARG A 9 -13.96 -1.32 -6.00
N LEU A 10 -12.83 -0.67 -5.70
CA LEU A 10 -12.81 0.56 -4.91
C LEU A 10 -13.61 1.67 -5.58
N ARG A 11 -13.42 1.89 -6.89
CA ARG A 11 -14.18 2.88 -7.65
C ARG A 11 -15.68 2.59 -7.62
N ALA A 12 -16.07 1.34 -7.77
CA ALA A 12 -17.49 0.95 -7.72
C ALA A 12 -18.11 1.21 -6.35
N LEU A 13 -17.38 0.92 -5.26
CA LEU A 13 -17.84 1.18 -3.89
C LEU A 13 -17.95 2.68 -3.60
N ALA A 14 -16.95 3.46 -4.00
CA ALA A 14 -16.99 4.92 -3.83
C ALA A 14 -18.11 5.58 -4.64
N ALA A 15 -18.52 4.99 -5.77
CA ALA A 15 -19.64 5.49 -6.57
C ALA A 15 -21.02 5.07 -6.01
N SER A 16 -21.12 3.87 -5.42
CA SER A 16 -22.41 3.35 -4.93
C SER A 16 -22.74 3.79 -3.51
N ASP A 17 -21.74 3.94 -2.65
CA ASP A 17 -21.90 4.27 -1.24
C ASP A 17 -20.71 5.12 -0.74
N PRO A 18 -20.59 6.36 -1.20
CA PRO A 18 -19.42 7.22 -0.95
C PRO A 18 -19.15 7.47 0.52
N ASP A 19 -20.19 7.62 1.33
CA ASP A 19 -20.12 8.00 2.74
C ASP A 19 -19.97 6.79 3.68
N PHE A 20 -20.04 5.57 3.15
CA PHE A 20 -19.88 4.37 3.99
C PHE A 20 -18.47 4.32 4.59
N PRO A 21 -18.35 4.09 5.93
CA PRO A 21 -17.05 4.03 6.60
C PRO A 21 -16.29 2.75 6.23
N ALA A 22 -15.38 2.87 5.26
CA ALA A 22 -14.58 1.76 4.74
C ALA A 22 -13.52 1.29 5.74
N VAL A 23 -12.88 2.24 6.45
CA VAL A 23 -11.83 1.97 7.43
C VAL A 23 -12.06 2.80 8.69
N ARG A 24 -11.87 2.16 9.85
CA ARG A 24 -11.83 2.82 11.15
C ARG A 24 -10.49 2.56 11.80
N LEU A 25 -9.68 3.61 11.94
CA LEU A 25 -8.40 3.54 12.64
C LEU A 25 -8.62 3.87 14.12
N LEU A 26 -8.19 2.96 14.98
CA LEU A 26 -8.26 3.08 16.43
C LEU A 26 -6.84 3.32 16.96
N PHE A 27 -6.68 4.32 17.81
CA PHE A 27 -5.42 4.66 18.47
C PHE A 27 -5.59 4.54 19.97
N ALA A 28 -4.54 4.07 20.67
CA ALA A 28 -4.59 3.91 22.13
C ALA A 28 -4.89 5.23 22.85
N ASP A 29 -4.22 6.31 22.41
CA ASP A 29 -4.25 7.61 23.07
C ASP A 29 -4.73 8.73 22.13
N GLY A 30 -5.55 8.41 21.13
CA GLY A 30 -5.99 9.38 20.13
C GLY A 30 -7.44 9.19 19.68
N PRO A 31 -7.96 10.16 18.93
CA PRO A 31 -9.30 10.05 18.36
C PRO A 31 -9.36 8.95 17.31
N THR A 32 -10.51 8.31 17.21
CA THR A 32 -10.81 7.41 16.10
C THR A 32 -10.86 8.20 14.78
N VAL A 33 -10.17 7.70 13.75
CA VAL A 33 -10.24 8.25 12.40
C VAL A 33 -11.13 7.35 11.54
N LEU A 34 -12.18 7.95 10.97
CA LEU A 34 -13.04 7.28 9.99
C LEU A 34 -12.62 7.68 8.59
N ILE A 35 -12.53 6.70 7.71
CA ILE A 35 -12.22 6.89 6.28
C ILE A 35 -13.38 6.29 5.51
N SER A 36 -14.18 7.13 4.84
CA SER A 36 -15.23 6.68 3.94
C SER A 36 -14.65 6.14 2.62
N TYR A 37 -15.47 5.49 1.78
CA TYR A 37 -15.01 5.08 0.45
C TYR A 37 -14.62 6.29 -0.41
N GLN A 38 -15.31 7.41 -0.28
CA GLN A 38 -14.95 8.65 -0.98
C GLN A 38 -13.61 9.21 -0.49
N ASP A 39 -13.40 9.25 0.84
CA ASP A 39 -12.12 9.71 1.43
C ASP A 39 -10.98 8.79 1.01
N LEU A 40 -11.22 7.47 1.01
CA LEU A 40 -10.24 6.49 0.59
C LEU A 40 -9.85 6.69 -0.87
N LEU A 41 -10.84 6.83 -1.76
CA LEU A 41 -10.57 7.06 -3.18
C LEU A 41 -9.82 8.37 -3.39
N ARG A 42 -10.23 9.47 -2.73
CA ARG A 42 -9.59 10.79 -2.81
C ARG A 42 -8.14 10.73 -2.32
N GLY A 43 -7.91 10.24 -1.09
CA GLY A 43 -6.58 10.12 -0.53
C GLY A 43 -5.67 9.21 -1.34
N ALA A 44 -6.17 8.05 -1.78
CA ALA A 44 -5.42 7.15 -2.63
C ALA A 44 -5.06 7.77 -4.00
N THR A 45 -5.97 8.57 -4.59
CA THR A 45 -5.69 9.26 -5.86
C THR A 45 -4.57 10.29 -5.70
N ALA A 46 -4.51 11.01 -4.59
CA ALA A 46 -3.41 11.95 -4.31
C ALA A 46 -2.05 11.25 -4.27
N TYR A 47 -1.97 10.08 -3.63
CA TYR A 47 -0.76 9.27 -3.64
C TYR A 47 -0.45 8.70 -5.04
N ALA A 48 -1.45 8.23 -5.77
CA ALA A 48 -1.26 7.74 -7.13
C ALA A 48 -0.72 8.85 -8.05
N HIS A 49 -1.22 10.06 -7.94
CA HIS A 49 -0.73 11.23 -8.65
C HIS A 49 0.73 11.55 -8.30
N SER A 50 1.07 11.57 -7.03
CA SER A 50 2.45 11.80 -6.56
C SER A 50 3.42 10.74 -7.07
N LEU A 51 3.00 9.47 -7.13
CA LEU A 51 3.78 8.38 -7.71
C LEU A 51 3.98 8.56 -9.22
N ALA A 52 2.92 8.92 -9.95
CA ALA A 52 3.01 9.19 -11.39
C ALA A 52 3.92 10.38 -11.69
N GLN A 53 3.82 11.47 -10.92
CA GLN A 53 4.74 12.62 -11.04
C GLN A 53 6.20 12.25 -10.75
N ALA A 54 6.43 11.33 -9.83
CA ALA A 54 7.78 10.80 -9.56
C ALA A 54 8.29 9.86 -10.65
N GLY A 55 7.47 9.53 -11.67
CA GLY A 55 7.83 8.66 -12.77
C GLY A 55 7.71 7.16 -12.46
N VAL A 56 6.93 6.78 -11.46
CA VAL A 56 6.60 5.38 -11.17
C VAL A 56 5.67 4.85 -12.27
N CYS A 57 6.03 3.72 -12.83
CA CYS A 57 5.28 3.07 -13.90
C CYS A 57 4.39 1.93 -13.39
N PRO A 58 3.32 1.56 -14.12
CA PRO A 58 2.55 0.37 -13.81
C PRO A 58 3.44 -0.88 -13.76
N GLY A 59 3.30 -1.67 -12.69
CA GLY A 59 4.12 -2.85 -12.43
C GLY A 59 5.36 -2.60 -11.58
N ASP A 60 5.75 -1.35 -11.34
CA ASP A 60 6.82 -1.03 -10.41
C ASP A 60 6.44 -1.38 -8.97
N VAL A 61 7.43 -1.84 -8.20
CA VAL A 61 7.24 -2.06 -6.77
C VAL A 61 7.35 -0.74 -6.02
N VAL A 62 6.39 -0.48 -5.13
CA VAL A 62 6.40 0.67 -4.22
C VAL A 62 6.46 0.17 -2.79
N ILE A 63 7.58 0.43 -2.11
CA ILE A 63 7.76 0.05 -0.71
C ILE A 63 7.14 1.13 0.18
N LEU A 64 6.31 0.70 1.13
CA LEU A 64 5.62 1.55 2.09
C LEU A 64 6.19 1.30 3.48
N ILE A 65 6.86 2.31 4.06
CA ILE A 65 7.41 2.28 5.41
C ILE A 65 6.77 3.43 6.18
N LEU A 66 5.57 3.22 6.64
CA LEU A 66 4.74 4.21 7.31
C LEU A 66 4.22 3.67 8.64
N GLN A 67 3.98 4.56 9.58
CA GLN A 67 3.30 4.23 10.82
C GLN A 67 1.83 3.92 10.56
N HIS A 68 1.17 3.29 11.53
CA HIS A 68 -0.26 3.04 11.48
C HIS A 68 -1.03 4.37 11.41
N SER A 69 -1.57 4.70 10.24
CA SER A 69 -2.17 6.01 9.94
C SER A 69 -3.05 5.96 8.70
N ALA A 70 -3.82 7.01 8.47
CA ALA A 70 -4.55 7.20 7.21
C ALA A 70 -3.61 7.28 6.01
N ALA A 71 -2.42 7.86 6.17
CA ALA A 71 -1.40 7.94 5.12
C ALA A 71 -0.98 6.56 4.60
N LEU A 72 -0.80 5.57 5.50
CA LEU A 72 -0.48 4.19 5.10
C LEU A 72 -1.60 3.59 4.25
N VAL A 73 -2.86 3.79 4.65
CA VAL A 73 -4.02 3.28 3.91
C VAL A 73 -4.10 3.95 2.53
N TYR A 74 -3.96 5.27 2.48
CA TYR A 74 -4.01 6.01 1.21
C TYR A 74 -2.84 5.65 0.30
N ALA A 75 -1.62 5.51 0.83
CA ALA A 75 -0.44 5.12 0.07
C ALA A 75 -0.58 3.72 -0.52
N PHE A 76 -1.10 2.77 0.26
CA PHE A 76 -1.33 1.40 -0.20
C PHE A 76 -2.30 1.34 -1.39
N PHE A 77 -3.48 1.94 -1.23
CA PHE A 77 -4.45 1.98 -2.33
C PHE A 77 -3.99 2.89 -3.46
N GLY A 78 -3.25 3.95 -3.16
CA GLY A 78 -2.67 4.86 -4.16
C GLY A 78 -1.69 4.16 -5.11
N ALA A 79 -0.82 3.30 -4.58
CA ALA A 79 0.07 2.49 -5.40
C ALA A 79 -0.74 1.55 -6.32
N ILE A 80 -1.81 0.92 -5.81
CA ILE A 80 -2.70 0.07 -6.63
C ILE A 80 -3.42 0.89 -7.72
N LEU A 81 -3.90 2.10 -7.39
CA LEU A 81 -4.55 2.99 -8.35
C LEU A 81 -3.59 3.46 -9.45
N ALA A 82 -2.32 3.67 -9.12
CA ALA A 82 -1.26 3.95 -10.09
C ALA A 82 -0.86 2.73 -10.95
N GLY A 83 -1.43 1.55 -10.69
CA GLY A 83 -1.05 0.30 -11.34
C GLY A 83 0.27 -0.28 -10.81
N ALA A 84 0.86 0.32 -9.79
CA ALA A 84 2.07 -0.15 -9.12
C ALA A 84 1.74 -1.27 -8.11
N ILE A 85 2.78 -1.89 -7.57
CA ILE A 85 2.69 -3.04 -6.66
C ILE A 85 3.14 -2.59 -5.27
N PRO A 86 2.23 -2.29 -4.32
CA PRO A 86 2.60 -1.93 -2.97
C PRO A 86 3.22 -3.10 -2.21
N SER A 87 4.17 -2.77 -1.34
CA SER A 87 4.78 -3.69 -0.39
C SER A 87 4.96 -2.98 0.95
N ILE A 88 4.15 -3.36 1.94
CA ILE A 88 4.25 -2.79 3.29
C ILE A 88 5.41 -3.45 4.03
N MET A 89 6.31 -2.61 4.55
CA MET A 89 7.42 -3.03 5.39
C MET A 89 7.27 -2.43 6.78
N PRO A 90 7.63 -3.20 7.83
CA PRO A 90 7.60 -2.65 9.17
C PRO A 90 8.63 -1.51 9.30
N PHE A 91 8.28 -0.48 10.05
CA PHE A 91 9.26 0.51 10.51
C PHE A 91 10.09 -0.06 11.67
N LEU A 92 11.22 0.60 11.95
CA LEU A 92 12.13 0.17 13.01
C LEU A 92 11.41 0.19 14.37
N THR A 93 11.48 -0.92 15.09
CA THR A 93 10.97 -1.07 16.46
C THR A 93 12.14 -1.34 17.39
N GLU A 94 11.93 -1.16 18.70
CA GLU A 94 12.96 -1.44 19.74
C GLU A 94 13.47 -2.89 19.73
N LYS A 95 12.75 -3.79 19.05
CA LYS A 95 13.12 -5.23 18.97
C LYS A 95 14.18 -5.54 17.90
N LEU A 96 14.47 -4.61 16.99
CA LEU A 96 15.46 -4.78 15.93
C LEU A 96 16.57 -3.74 16.06
N SER A 97 17.84 -4.16 15.94
CA SER A 97 18.93 -3.19 15.87
C SER A 97 18.84 -2.39 14.56
N PRO A 98 19.14 -1.07 14.59
CA PRO A 98 19.13 -0.24 13.38
C PRO A 98 20.01 -0.80 12.25
N GLU A 99 21.16 -1.37 12.57
CA GLU A 99 22.09 -1.96 11.59
C GLU A 99 21.50 -3.22 10.94
N ALA A 100 20.84 -4.09 11.73
CA ALA A 100 20.20 -5.29 11.19
C ALA A 100 19.01 -4.90 10.29
N TYR A 101 18.24 -3.90 10.70
CA TYR A 101 17.14 -3.36 9.91
C TYR A 101 17.63 -2.79 8.57
N ARG A 102 18.66 -1.92 8.59
CA ARG A 102 19.24 -1.33 7.37
C ARG A 102 19.78 -2.38 6.41
N ARG A 103 20.46 -3.41 6.91
CA ARG A 103 20.94 -4.52 6.07
C ARG A 103 19.78 -5.29 5.42
N SER A 104 18.72 -5.56 6.19
CA SER A 104 17.52 -6.23 5.67
C SER A 104 16.82 -5.39 4.60
N LEU A 105 16.72 -4.09 4.84
CA LEU A 105 16.11 -3.16 3.89
C LEU A 105 16.96 -3.01 2.61
N ALA A 106 18.28 -2.93 2.73
CA ALA A 106 19.19 -2.88 1.59
C ALA A 106 19.08 -4.15 0.73
N SER A 107 19.07 -5.33 1.37
CA SER A 107 18.87 -6.59 0.66
C SER A 107 17.50 -6.66 -0.04
N LEU A 108 16.46 -6.11 0.58
CA LEU A 108 15.14 -6.01 -0.05
C LEU A 108 15.19 -5.11 -1.30
N PHE A 109 15.87 -3.96 -1.23
CA PHE A 109 16.01 -3.06 -2.37
C PHE A 109 16.77 -3.70 -3.53
N GLU A 110 17.79 -4.50 -3.25
CA GLU A 110 18.53 -5.26 -4.28
C GLU A 110 17.63 -6.28 -4.98
N ILE A 111 16.79 -6.99 -4.23
CA ILE A 111 15.93 -8.04 -4.76
C ILE A 111 14.73 -7.45 -5.52
N THR A 112 14.08 -6.43 -4.96
CA THR A 112 12.81 -5.90 -5.50
C THR A 112 13.01 -4.78 -6.49
N THR A 113 14.19 -4.12 -6.50
CA THR A 113 14.48 -2.94 -7.34
C THR A 113 13.30 -1.97 -7.39
N PRO A 114 12.86 -1.42 -6.24
CA PRO A 114 11.62 -0.65 -6.18
C PRO A 114 11.71 0.64 -6.99
N GLY A 115 10.61 1.01 -7.67
CA GLY A 115 10.47 2.29 -8.35
C GLY A 115 10.38 3.45 -7.37
N ALA A 116 9.74 3.22 -6.20
CA ALA A 116 9.63 4.22 -5.15
C ALA A 116 9.59 3.61 -3.74
N VAL A 117 9.95 4.44 -2.77
CA VAL A 117 9.68 4.23 -1.33
C VAL A 117 8.87 5.40 -0.83
N ILE A 118 7.76 5.13 -0.14
CA ILE A 118 6.98 6.13 0.60
C ILE A 118 7.28 5.94 2.08
N THR A 119 7.73 7.00 2.73
CA THR A 119 8.07 6.99 4.16
C THR A 119 7.71 8.30 4.84
N TYR A 120 7.94 8.41 6.13
CA TYR A 120 7.72 9.63 6.90
C TYR A 120 9.04 10.32 7.24
N ARG A 121 8.98 11.63 7.50
CA ARG A 121 10.17 12.49 7.63
C ARG A 121 11.18 11.99 8.66
N ALA A 122 10.72 11.53 9.82
CA ALA A 122 11.63 11.07 10.87
C ALA A 122 12.36 9.76 10.50
N PHE A 123 11.83 8.98 9.56
CA PHE A 123 12.43 7.71 9.13
C PHE A 123 13.24 7.81 7.83
N LEU A 124 13.19 8.95 7.16
CA LEU A 124 13.91 9.20 5.90
C LEU A 124 15.41 8.86 5.96
N PRO A 125 16.16 9.24 7.02
CA PRO A 125 17.59 8.92 7.11
C PRO A 125 17.89 7.42 7.07
N GLU A 126 17.06 6.60 7.70
CA GLU A 126 17.21 5.14 7.70
C GLU A 126 17.02 4.54 6.31
N VAL A 127 16.03 5.06 5.57
CA VAL A 127 15.76 4.63 4.19
C VAL A 127 16.92 5.06 3.28
N GLN A 128 17.38 6.30 3.39
CA GLN A 128 18.48 6.82 2.56
C GLN A 128 19.78 6.02 2.73
N GLN A 129 20.09 5.60 3.97
CA GLN A 129 21.27 4.79 4.26
C GLN A 129 21.16 3.35 3.72
N ALA A 130 19.95 2.86 3.52
CA ALA A 130 19.70 1.51 3.01
C ALA A 130 19.67 1.43 1.47
N ILE A 131 19.43 2.55 0.79
CA ILE A 131 19.39 2.57 -0.68
C ILE A 131 20.81 2.35 -1.22
N PRO A 132 21.02 1.35 -2.10
CA PRO A 132 22.31 1.11 -2.72
C PRO A 132 22.82 2.33 -3.51
N ALA A 133 24.09 2.67 -3.34
CA ALA A 133 24.70 3.85 -3.98
C ALA A 133 24.79 3.75 -5.51
N GLN A 134 24.69 2.56 -6.09
CA GLN A 134 24.84 2.32 -7.53
C GLN A 134 23.53 1.81 -8.17
N GLY A 135 23.06 2.52 -9.18
CA GLY A 135 22.10 2.01 -10.16
C GLY A 135 20.63 2.04 -9.76
N ASN A 136 20.26 2.63 -8.63
CA ASN A 136 18.87 2.63 -8.20
C ASN A 136 18.19 3.98 -8.52
N CYS A 137 17.25 3.97 -9.47
CA CYS A 137 16.37 5.11 -9.77
C CYS A 137 15.21 5.22 -8.77
N CYS A 138 15.30 4.58 -7.60
CA CYS A 138 14.25 4.58 -6.58
C CYS A 138 13.92 6.01 -6.12
N LYS A 139 12.66 6.38 -6.24
CA LYS A 139 12.16 7.69 -5.80
C LYS A 139 11.79 7.64 -4.32
N LEU A 140 12.14 8.69 -3.58
CA LEU A 140 11.73 8.85 -2.18
C LEU A 140 10.60 9.88 -2.10
N LEU A 141 9.47 9.46 -1.57
CA LEU A 141 8.33 10.31 -1.31
C LEU A 141 8.08 10.36 0.20
N LEU A 142 7.78 11.55 0.69
CA LEU A 142 7.37 11.76 2.08
C LEU A 142 5.84 11.89 2.15
N ASP A 143 5.25 11.24 3.15
CA ASP A 143 3.80 11.27 3.36
C ASP A 143 3.26 12.69 3.62
N ASP A 144 4.05 13.55 4.29
CA ASP A 144 3.70 14.94 4.57
C ASP A 144 3.87 15.90 3.37
N GLN A 145 4.36 15.40 2.23
CA GLN A 145 4.51 16.16 0.98
C GLN A 145 3.42 15.83 -0.04
N VAL A 146 2.57 14.85 0.24
CA VAL A 146 1.47 14.49 -0.65
C VAL A 146 0.31 15.47 -0.48
N ASP A 147 -0.07 16.14 -1.56
CA ASP A 147 -1.20 17.07 -1.56
C ASP A 147 -2.53 16.31 -1.61
N LEU A 148 -3.15 16.11 -0.44
CA LEU A 148 -4.45 15.45 -0.30
C LEU A 148 -5.64 16.29 -0.80
N THR A 149 -5.42 17.56 -1.16
CA THR A 149 -6.47 18.41 -1.73
C THR A 149 -6.63 18.23 -3.23
N HIS A 150 -5.69 17.52 -3.85
CA HIS A 150 -5.73 17.23 -5.28
C HIS A 150 -7.01 16.45 -5.65
N LEU A 151 -7.70 16.93 -6.67
CA LEU A 151 -8.89 16.26 -7.18
C LEU A 151 -8.50 14.97 -7.93
N PRO A 152 -9.38 13.96 -7.94
CA PRO A 152 -9.12 12.74 -8.68
C PRO A 152 -8.81 13.02 -10.16
N ASP A 153 -7.67 12.56 -10.63
CA ASP A 153 -7.25 12.61 -12.02
C ASP A 153 -7.59 11.28 -12.71
N GLU A 154 -8.51 11.32 -13.65
CA GLU A 154 -8.95 10.12 -14.35
C GLU A 154 -7.81 9.44 -15.13
N GLN A 155 -6.84 10.18 -15.64
CA GLN A 155 -5.70 9.59 -16.35
C GLN A 155 -4.83 8.72 -15.43
N VAL A 156 -4.60 9.18 -14.20
CA VAL A 156 -3.86 8.42 -13.19
C VAL A 156 -4.64 7.17 -12.77
N LEU A 157 -5.95 7.29 -12.61
CA LEU A 157 -6.82 6.17 -12.23
C LEU A 157 -6.95 5.10 -13.34
N GLN A 158 -6.75 5.47 -14.60
CA GLN A 158 -6.78 4.54 -15.72
C GLN A 158 -5.61 3.53 -15.66
N ALA A 159 -4.45 3.92 -15.18
CA ALA A 159 -3.28 3.03 -15.08
C ALA A 159 -3.60 1.77 -14.26
N GLY A 160 -4.16 1.92 -13.06
CA GLY A 160 -4.59 0.79 -12.25
C GLY A 160 -5.85 0.08 -12.78
N ALA A 161 -6.73 0.80 -13.50
CA ALA A 161 -7.93 0.20 -14.09
C ALA A 161 -7.62 -0.74 -15.28
N HIS A 162 -6.51 -0.49 -15.98
CA HIS A 162 -6.06 -1.33 -17.09
C HIS A 162 -5.30 -2.60 -16.64
N ARG A 163 -5.00 -2.74 -15.34
CA ARG A 163 -4.38 -3.97 -14.83
C ARG A 163 -5.33 -5.15 -14.96
N GLY A 164 -4.79 -6.29 -15.37
CA GLY A 164 -5.53 -7.54 -15.45
C GLY A 164 -5.70 -8.21 -14.08
N VAL A 165 -6.74 -9.00 -13.91
CA VAL A 165 -7.05 -9.69 -12.64
C VAL A 165 -5.96 -10.67 -12.21
N THR A 166 -5.20 -11.22 -13.15
CA THR A 166 -4.10 -12.16 -12.90
C THR A 166 -2.76 -11.47 -12.64
N GLU A 167 -2.69 -10.15 -12.83
CA GLU A 167 -1.48 -9.40 -12.57
C GLU A 167 -1.28 -9.19 -11.07
N ILE A 168 -0.01 -9.04 -10.65
CA ILE A 168 0.37 -8.85 -9.25
C ILE A 168 -0.22 -7.54 -8.74
N ALA A 169 -0.96 -7.62 -7.63
CA ALA A 169 -1.60 -6.50 -6.96
C ALA A 169 -0.82 -6.03 -5.72
N LEU A 170 -0.09 -6.92 -5.05
CA LEU A 170 0.75 -6.58 -3.90
C LEU A 170 1.86 -7.62 -3.69
N LEU A 171 2.92 -7.19 -3.02
CA LEU A 171 3.95 -8.05 -2.45
C LEU A 171 3.80 -8.07 -0.92
N GLN A 172 3.70 -9.28 -0.35
CA GLN A 172 3.72 -9.48 1.09
C GLN A 172 5.01 -10.18 1.49
N HIS A 173 5.70 -9.67 2.49
CA HIS A 173 6.93 -10.29 2.98
C HIS A 173 6.66 -11.10 4.24
N SER A 174 7.12 -12.36 4.23
CA SER A 174 7.11 -13.18 5.44
C SER A 174 8.35 -12.89 6.29
N SER A 175 8.21 -12.98 7.61
CA SER A 175 9.30 -12.79 8.58
C SER A 175 10.36 -13.90 8.57
N GLY A 176 10.56 -14.59 7.47
CA GLY A 176 11.45 -15.74 7.26
C GLY A 176 12.33 -16.11 8.46
N THR A 177 12.16 -17.29 9.01
CA THR A 177 12.94 -17.81 10.15
C THR A 177 14.46 -17.85 9.89
N THR A 178 14.87 -17.68 8.63
CA THR A 178 16.27 -17.68 8.16
C THR A 178 16.86 -16.28 7.94
N GLY A 179 16.13 -15.20 8.34
CA GLY A 179 16.58 -13.81 8.19
C GLY A 179 16.42 -13.22 6.78
N LEU A 180 16.15 -14.03 5.78
CA LEU A 180 15.81 -13.57 4.42
C LEU A 180 14.28 -13.48 4.31
N GLN A 181 13.78 -12.28 4.13
CA GLN A 181 12.35 -12.06 3.89
C GLN A 181 11.99 -12.64 2.51
N LYS A 182 11.05 -13.58 2.52
CA LYS A 182 10.51 -14.12 1.26
C LYS A 182 9.31 -13.30 0.84
N GLY A 183 9.39 -12.71 -0.35
CA GLY A 183 8.27 -12.02 -0.97
C GLY A 183 7.25 -13.02 -1.53
N VAL A 184 5.98 -12.83 -1.19
CA VAL A 184 4.85 -13.54 -1.79
C VAL A 184 4.11 -12.56 -2.70
N ALA A 185 4.09 -12.85 -3.99
CA ALA A 185 3.38 -12.04 -4.97
C ALA A 185 1.92 -12.50 -5.05
N LEU A 186 0.99 -11.60 -4.81
CA LEU A 186 -0.45 -11.86 -4.83
C LEU A 186 -1.11 -11.10 -5.97
N SER A 187 -1.80 -11.81 -6.85
CA SER A 187 -2.61 -11.20 -7.89
C SER A 187 -3.95 -10.68 -7.33
N HIS A 188 -4.60 -9.76 -8.06
CA HIS A 188 -5.96 -9.32 -7.72
C HIS A 188 -6.90 -10.52 -7.54
N GLN A 189 -6.85 -11.49 -8.45
CA GLN A 189 -7.68 -12.68 -8.38
C GLN A 189 -7.38 -13.52 -7.13
N ALA A 190 -6.10 -13.73 -6.79
CA ALA A 190 -5.72 -14.50 -5.61
C ALA A 190 -6.26 -13.86 -4.33
N ILE A 191 -6.20 -12.52 -4.24
CA ILE A 191 -6.74 -11.76 -3.10
C ILE A 191 -8.25 -11.94 -3.01
N PHE A 192 -9.00 -11.77 -4.10
CA PHE A 192 -10.45 -11.94 -4.08
C PHE A 192 -10.87 -13.36 -3.80
N ASN A 193 -10.18 -14.37 -4.34
CA ASN A 193 -10.45 -15.77 -4.02
C ASN A 193 -10.24 -16.06 -2.52
N GLN A 194 -9.19 -15.50 -1.92
CA GLN A 194 -8.93 -15.63 -0.49
C GLN A 194 -10.01 -14.95 0.35
N LEU A 195 -10.42 -13.72 -0.02
CA LEU A 195 -11.48 -13.00 0.67
C LEU A 195 -12.82 -13.73 0.57
N GLU A 196 -13.13 -14.30 -0.59
CA GLU A 196 -14.36 -15.09 -0.77
C GLU A 196 -14.35 -16.38 0.06
N ALA A 197 -13.21 -17.09 0.08
CA ALA A 197 -13.05 -18.27 0.92
C ALA A 197 -13.20 -17.95 2.41
N TYR A 198 -12.64 -16.83 2.89
CA TYR A 198 -12.82 -16.35 4.25
C TYR A 198 -14.29 -15.98 4.54
N ALA A 199 -14.92 -15.24 3.64
CA ALA A 199 -16.31 -14.84 3.80
C ALA A 199 -17.23 -16.06 3.93
N GLN A 200 -17.01 -17.08 3.11
CA GLN A 200 -17.77 -18.33 3.18
C GLN A 200 -17.49 -19.11 4.47
N ALA A 201 -16.21 -19.30 4.82
CA ALA A 201 -15.83 -20.10 6.00
C ALA A 201 -16.30 -19.47 7.31
N LEU A 202 -16.27 -18.13 7.41
CA LEU A 202 -16.69 -17.38 8.59
C LEU A 202 -18.15 -16.90 8.52
N GLN A 203 -18.85 -17.19 7.43
CA GLN A 203 -20.24 -16.75 7.19
C GLN A 203 -20.38 -15.22 7.28
N LEU A 204 -19.37 -14.47 6.77
CA LEU A 204 -19.38 -13.02 6.83
C LEU A 204 -20.48 -12.42 5.96
N SER A 205 -21.09 -11.38 6.46
CA SER A 205 -22.13 -10.59 5.82
C SER A 205 -21.73 -9.10 5.74
N ALA A 206 -22.54 -8.30 5.08
CA ALA A 206 -22.32 -6.85 5.01
C ALA A 206 -22.51 -6.13 6.35
N ALA A 207 -23.08 -6.79 7.36
CA ALA A 207 -23.25 -6.25 8.71
C ALA A 207 -22.05 -6.48 9.62
N ASP A 208 -21.09 -7.33 9.18
CA ASP A 208 -19.94 -7.68 10.01
C ASP A 208 -18.81 -6.65 9.87
N VAL A 209 -18.10 -6.45 10.98
CA VAL A 209 -16.93 -5.59 11.05
C VAL A 209 -15.71 -6.45 11.37
N VAL A 210 -14.70 -6.40 10.52
CA VAL A 210 -13.42 -7.07 10.76
C VAL A 210 -12.51 -6.16 11.56
N VAL A 211 -12.03 -6.63 12.71
CA VAL A 211 -11.05 -5.92 13.53
C VAL A 211 -9.71 -6.61 13.43
N SER A 212 -8.68 -5.84 13.13
CA SER A 212 -7.30 -6.32 13.08
C SER A 212 -6.41 -5.39 13.91
N TRP A 213 -5.41 -5.97 14.57
CA TRP A 213 -4.30 -5.24 15.20
C TRP A 213 -2.99 -5.85 14.70
N LEU A 214 -2.06 -4.98 14.35
CA LEU A 214 -0.72 -5.39 13.91
C LEU A 214 0.32 -4.75 14.84
#